data_f0d7e307e6c2bf8e90f21c02487d6e50
#
_entry.id   f0d7e307e6c2bf8e90f21c02487d6e50
#
_cell.length_a   1.000
_cell.length_b   1.000
_cell.length_c   1.000
_cell.angle_alpha   90.00
_cell.angle_beta   90.00
_cell.angle_gamma   90.00
#
_symmetry.space_group_name_H-M   'P 1'
#
loop_
_entity.id
_entity.type
_entity.pdbx_description
1 polymer ?
#
loop_
_entity_poly.entity_id
_entity_poly.type
_entity_poly.pdbx_seq_one_letter_code
_entity_poly.pdbx_strand_id
1 'polypeptide(L)'
;SSDWNPAGSGFDQSNPDVQAVLSDEAGKWTYHYGDYTVPAGQYVTRFYFVAVEAANGNLSNGNLLDNISFGKDLPNPPAKTGNLMITKQVEGIAASQIPDESFTFQVKRGEEVIEEVKLPQNGQWSASLQAIEPGEYTVTEIAQEQNNYRLGHTFYLVGQESQTEGMTAQIDVAKEQTVTVTYTNQYQPLMVVPTGVENRMFPTILIETAGVTGGAFFLFLRRKRKEKDS
;
A
#
# COMPACT_ATOMS: atom_id res chain seq x y z
N SER A 1 25.89 -1.83 42.58
CA SER A 1 27.22 -1.99 43.07
C SER A 1 28.15 -1.00 42.40
N SER A 2 28.91 -0.26 43.21
CA SER A 2 29.76 0.82 42.65
C SER A 2 31.05 0.35 42.01
N ASP A 3 31.36 -0.92 42.14
CA ASP A 3 32.69 -1.45 41.84
C ASP A 3 32.73 -2.54 40.78
N TRP A 4 31.58 -2.83 40.13
CA TRP A 4 31.58 -3.79 39.06
C TRP A 4 32.29 -3.22 37.82
N ASN A 5 33.32 -3.95 37.38
CA ASN A 5 34.08 -3.63 36.17
C ASN A 5 34.04 -4.81 35.21
N PRO A 6 33.27 -4.74 34.16
CA PRO A 6 33.13 -5.85 33.20
C PRO A 6 34.40 -6.15 32.40
N ALA A 7 35.34 -5.22 32.33
CA ALA A 7 36.49 -5.34 31.44
C ALA A 7 37.54 -6.39 31.89
N GLY A 8 37.42 -6.97 33.07
CA GLY A 8 38.48 -7.89 33.60
C GLY A 8 38.05 -9.32 33.92
N SER A 9 36.76 -9.65 33.87
CA SER A 9 36.27 -10.92 34.48
C SER A 9 35.41 -11.80 33.56
N GLY A 10 35.36 -11.52 32.29
CA GLY A 10 34.37 -12.14 31.40
C GLY A 10 32.95 -11.60 31.65
N PHE A 11 32.18 -11.51 30.63
CA PHE A 11 30.81 -11.00 30.72
C PHE A 11 29.86 -12.10 31.22
N ASP A 12 29.21 -11.84 32.34
CA ASP A 12 28.16 -12.71 32.90
C ASP A 12 26.80 -12.05 32.70
N GLN A 13 26.00 -12.60 31.78
CA GLN A 13 24.65 -12.14 31.49
C GLN A 13 23.68 -12.28 32.67
N SER A 14 23.98 -13.14 33.64
CA SER A 14 23.16 -13.36 34.83
C SER A 14 23.43 -12.35 35.94
N ASN A 15 24.42 -11.48 35.78
CA ASN A 15 24.73 -10.43 36.74
C ASN A 15 23.54 -9.47 36.87
N PRO A 16 23.04 -9.19 38.09
CA PRO A 16 21.90 -8.32 38.31
C PRO A 16 22.13 -6.86 37.87
N ASP A 17 23.37 -6.46 37.64
CA ASP A 17 23.69 -5.12 37.11
C ASP A 17 23.56 -5.04 35.58
N VAL A 18 23.37 -6.18 34.87
CA VAL A 18 23.09 -6.19 33.43
C VAL A 18 21.66 -5.74 33.17
N GLN A 19 21.50 -4.61 32.50
CA GLN A 19 20.20 -4.03 32.21
C GLN A 19 19.58 -4.57 30.91
N ALA A 20 20.41 -4.83 29.90
CA ALA A 20 19.96 -5.41 28.63
C ALA A 20 21.10 -6.12 27.92
N VAL A 21 20.76 -7.16 27.16
CA VAL A 21 21.62 -7.80 26.17
C VAL A 21 20.92 -7.62 24.82
N LEU A 22 21.62 -6.95 23.89
CA LEU A 22 21.08 -6.58 22.60
C LEU A 22 21.78 -7.38 21.50
N SER A 23 21.05 -7.78 20.48
CA SER A 23 21.58 -8.46 19.31
C SER A 23 20.93 -7.89 18.07
N ASP A 24 21.74 -7.42 17.13
CA ASP A 24 21.30 -6.78 15.90
C ASP A 24 21.78 -7.54 14.66
N GLU A 25 21.09 -7.31 13.56
CA GLU A 25 21.51 -7.85 12.27
C GLU A 25 22.77 -7.13 11.77
N ALA A 26 23.75 -7.90 11.32
CA ALA A 26 25.02 -7.38 10.82
C ALA A 26 24.80 -6.39 9.64
N GLY A 27 25.48 -5.25 9.72
CA GLY A 27 25.43 -4.22 8.68
C GLY A 27 24.22 -3.29 8.72
N LYS A 28 23.41 -3.39 9.76
CA LYS A 28 22.28 -2.48 9.99
C LYS A 28 22.48 -1.68 11.28
N TRP A 29 22.01 -0.43 11.24
CA TRP A 29 21.86 0.40 12.43
C TRP A 29 20.48 0.15 13.02
N THR A 30 20.44 -0.21 14.31
CA THR A 30 19.19 -0.42 15.04
C THR A 30 19.14 0.56 16.21
N TYR A 31 17.99 1.18 16.41
CA TYR A 31 17.75 2.07 17.53
C TYR A 31 17.32 1.27 18.74
N HIS A 32 18.01 1.42 19.86
CA HIS A 32 17.67 0.82 21.15
C HIS A 32 17.39 1.89 22.17
N TYR A 33 16.43 1.65 23.04
CA TYR A 33 16.09 2.52 24.15
C TYR A 33 15.64 1.70 25.35
N GLY A 34 15.69 2.30 26.52
CA GLY A 34 15.21 1.70 27.75
C GLY A 34 15.19 2.71 28.88
N ASP A 35 14.43 2.38 29.92
CA ASP A 35 14.32 3.19 31.11
C ASP A 35 15.14 2.54 32.24
N TYR A 36 15.90 3.38 32.96
CA TYR A 36 16.59 2.98 34.18
C TYR A 36 16.10 3.82 35.34
N THR A 37 15.56 3.16 36.34
CA THR A 37 15.15 3.86 37.59
C THR A 37 16.36 3.98 38.52
N VAL A 38 16.81 5.20 38.74
CA VAL A 38 17.90 5.48 39.67
C VAL A 38 17.42 5.18 41.08
N PRO A 39 18.07 4.25 41.81
CA PRO A 39 17.71 3.95 43.18
C PRO A 39 17.80 5.17 44.12
N ALA A 40 16.94 5.21 45.11
CA ALA A 40 16.97 6.28 46.10
C ALA A 40 18.34 6.35 46.82
N GLY A 41 18.92 7.54 46.87
CA GLY A 41 20.24 7.75 47.46
C GLY A 41 21.44 7.50 46.53
N GLN A 42 21.19 7.13 45.29
CA GLN A 42 22.25 7.01 44.27
C GLN A 42 22.46 8.37 43.61
N TYR A 43 23.65 8.92 43.71
CA TYR A 43 24.01 10.23 43.13
C TYR A 43 24.78 10.12 41.84
N VAL A 44 25.32 8.96 41.53
CA VAL A 44 26.10 8.71 40.30
C VAL A 44 25.69 7.38 39.72
N THR A 45 25.33 7.38 38.42
CA THR A 45 25.07 6.19 37.62
C THR A 45 26.11 6.13 36.51
N ARG A 46 26.72 4.97 36.33
CA ARG A 46 27.64 4.70 35.22
C ARG A 46 27.03 3.59 34.37
N PHE A 47 26.99 3.82 33.08
CA PHE A 47 26.59 2.80 32.11
C PHE A 47 27.83 2.29 31.37
N TYR A 48 27.92 0.99 31.23
CA TYR A 48 28.95 0.32 30.47
C TYR A 48 28.32 -0.37 29.28
N PHE A 49 28.90 -0.17 28.11
CA PHE A 49 28.53 -0.84 26.88
C PHE A 49 29.65 -1.84 26.57
N VAL A 50 29.32 -3.12 26.57
CA VAL A 50 30.27 -4.19 26.43
C VAL A 50 29.94 -5.03 25.22
N ALA A 51 30.87 -5.15 24.28
CA ALA A 51 30.75 -6.09 23.16
C ALA A 51 30.97 -7.50 23.70
N VAL A 52 29.92 -8.32 23.66
CA VAL A 52 29.95 -9.71 24.16
C VAL A 52 30.39 -10.64 23.07
N GLU A 53 29.93 -10.42 21.85
CA GLU A 53 30.23 -11.23 20.69
C GLU A 53 30.37 -10.34 19.44
N ALA A 54 31.34 -10.61 18.62
CA ALA A 54 31.54 -9.91 17.37
C ALA A 54 30.95 -10.72 16.20
N ALA A 55 30.54 -10.03 15.13
CA ALA A 55 30.00 -10.66 13.94
C ALA A 55 30.95 -11.74 13.39
N ASN A 56 30.45 -12.96 13.23
CA ASN A 56 31.22 -14.14 12.77
C ASN A 56 32.42 -14.54 13.65
N GLY A 57 32.42 -14.15 14.93
CA GLY A 57 33.54 -14.44 15.85
C GLY A 57 34.84 -13.70 15.53
N ASN A 58 34.80 -12.71 14.63
CA ASN A 58 35.98 -11.94 14.27
C ASN A 58 36.16 -10.76 15.24
N LEU A 59 37.15 -10.87 16.12
CA LEU A 59 37.46 -9.87 17.13
C LEU A 59 37.87 -8.49 16.56
N SER A 60 38.16 -8.42 15.26
CA SER A 60 38.46 -7.16 14.58
C SER A 60 37.22 -6.43 14.12
N ASN A 61 36.03 -7.07 14.13
CA ASN A 61 34.75 -6.49 13.80
C ASN A 61 34.04 -6.14 15.11
N GLY A 62 34.26 -4.93 15.60
CA GLY A 62 33.58 -4.44 16.80
C GLY A 62 32.11 -4.06 16.55
N ASN A 63 31.33 -4.13 17.61
CA ASN A 63 30.00 -3.51 17.63
C ASN A 63 30.20 -1.99 17.69
N LEU A 64 29.50 -1.27 16.80
CA LEU A 64 29.55 0.18 16.74
C LEU A 64 28.39 0.74 17.52
N LEU A 65 28.66 1.77 18.32
CA LEU A 65 27.65 2.56 19.00
C LEU A 65 27.77 4.00 18.52
N ASP A 66 26.63 4.61 18.23
CA ASP A 66 26.55 6.00 17.82
C ASP A 66 25.35 6.70 18.47
N ASN A 67 25.42 8.00 18.61
CA ASN A 67 24.36 8.86 19.12
C ASN A 67 23.76 8.40 20.48
N ILE A 68 24.61 8.08 21.43
CA ILE A 68 24.17 7.68 22.79
C ILE A 68 23.69 8.93 23.54
N SER A 69 22.44 8.89 24.00
CA SER A 69 21.82 9.97 24.76
C SER A 69 21.27 9.47 26.09
N PHE A 70 21.43 10.28 27.13
CA PHE A 70 20.82 10.05 28.44
C PHE A 70 20.05 11.30 28.82
N GLY A 71 18.86 11.11 29.38
CA GLY A 71 18.05 12.23 29.84
C GLY A 71 16.70 11.77 30.36
N LYS A 72 16.03 12.69 31.04
CA LYS A 72 14.63 12.59 31.35
C LYS A 72 13.85 13.07 30.13
N ASP A 73 12.80 12.36 29.77
CA ASP A 73 11.94 12.74 28.65
C ASP A 73 12.66 12.77 27.28
N LEU A 74 13.57 11.80 27.02
CA LEU A 74 14.11 11.63 25.68
C LEU A 74 12.99 11.27 24.68
N PRO A 75 13.09 11.77 23.44
CA PRO A 75 12.10 11.42 22.44
C PRO A 75 12.07 9.89 22.26
N ASN A 76 10.87 9.36 22.20
CA ASN A 76 10.67 7.97 21.80
C ASN A 76 11.37 7.69 20.48
N PRO A 77 11.83 6.46 20.23
CA PRO A 77 12.32 6.09 18.91
C PRO A 77 11.28 6.48 17.86
N PRO A 78 11.72 6.90 16.68
CA PRO A 78 10.77 7.23 15.61
C PRO A 78 9.80 6.07 15.45
N ALA A 79 8.53 6.38 15.45
CA ALA A 79 7.50 5.36 15.28
C ALA A 79 7.77 4.63 13.95
N LYS A 80 7.81 3.31 14.02
CA LYS A 80 7.92 2.52 12.79
C LYS A 80 6.62 2.69 12.02
N THR A 81 6.74 3.26 10.84
CA THR A 81 5.63 3.55 9.94
C THR A 81 5.51 2.50 8.84
N GLY A 82 4.40 2.49 8.14
CA GLY A 82 4.21 1.71 6.92
C GLY A 82 3.94 2.62 5.73
N ASN A 83 3.66 2.02 4.58
CA ASN A 83 3.33 2.74 3.36
C ASN A 83 2.05 2.18 2.73
N LEU A 84 1.33 3.03 2.01
CA LEU A 84 0.18 2.66 1.20
C LEU A 84 0.45 3.08 -0.24
N MET A 85 0.28 2.16 -1.20
CA MET A 85 0.29 2.45 -2.62
C MET A 85 -1.13 2.29 -3.18
N ILE A 86 -1.64 3.30 -3.86
CA ILE A 86 -2.91 3.27 -4.57
C ILE A 86 -2.62 3.25 -6.07
N THR A 87 -3.17 2.27 -6.78
CA THR A 87 -3.03 2.13 -8.23
C THR A 87 -4.40 2.17 -8.89
N LYS A 88 -4.52 2.89 -10.00
CA LYS A 88 -5.73 2.96 -10.80
C LYS A 88 -5.56 2.26 -12.14
N GLN A 89 -6.57 1.46 -12.49
CA GLN A 89 -6.71 0.82 -13.80
C GLN A 89 -8.08 1.14 -14.39
N VAL A 90 -8.18 1.19 -15.71
CA VAL A 90 -9.42 1.41 -16.44
C VAL A 90 -9.56 0.41 -17.58
N GLU A 91 -10.78 -0.04 -17.82
CA GLU A 91 -11.15 -0.93 -18.91
C GLU A 91 -12.30 -0.30 -19.72
N GLY A 92 -12.35 -0.59 -21.02
CA GLY A 92 -13.39 -0.08 -21.92
C GLY A 92 -13.19 1.35 -22.41
N ILE A 93 -12.18 2.05 -21.91
CA ILE A 93 -11.73 3.37 -22.37
C ILE A 93 -10.21 3.38 -22.43
N ALA A 94 -9.64 4.04 -23.45
CA ALA A 94 -8.20 4.17 -23.53
C ALA A 94 -7.67 5.15 -22.45
N ALA A 95 -6.60 4.76 -21.76
CA ALA A 95 -6.01 5.57 -20.70
C ALA A 95 -5.62 6.99 -21.17
N SER A 96 -5.21 7.12 -22.46
CA SER A 96 -4.90 8.42 -23.08
C SER A 96 -6.09 9.37 -23.25
N GLN A 97 -7.33 8.88 -23.07
CA GLN A 97 -8.53 9.67 -23.16
C GLN A 97 -9.00 10.19 -21.80
N ILE A 98 -8.33 9.78 -20.73
CA ILE A 98 -8.67 10.16 -19.35
C ILE A 98 -7.74 11.29 -18.93
N PRO A 99 -8.31 12.47 -18.60
CA PRO A 99 -7.53 13.59 -18.08
C PRO A 99 -6.84 13.26 -16.75
N ASP A 100 -5.77 13.98 -16.44
CA ASP A 100 -5.20 13.95 -15.09
C ASP A 100 -6.23 14.34 -14.03
N GLU A 101 -6.08 13.80 -12.84
CA GLU A 101 -6.95 14.01 -11.67
C GLU A 101 -8.42 13.59 -11.84
N SER A 102 -8.69 12.67 -12.81
CA SER A 102 -10.05 12.19 -13.07
C SER A 102 -10.64 11.31 -11.97
N PHE A 103 -9.81 10.69 -11.13
CA PHE A 103 -10.24 9.83 -10.04
C PHE A 103 -9.72 10.36 -8.71
N THR A 104 -10.60 10.40 -7.74
CA THR A 104 -10.26 10.84 -6.38
C THR A 104 -10.41 9.68 -5.42
N PHE A 105 -9.40 9.48 -4.58
CA PHE A 105 -9.38 8.47 -3.53
C PHE A 105 -9.28 9.16 -2.18
N GLN A 106 -10.18 8.84 -1.26
CA GLN A 106 -10.09 9.27 0.13
C GLN A 106 -9.52 8.16 0.97
N VAL A 107 -8.44 8.46 1.70
CA VAL A 107 -7.84 7.58 2.69
C VAL A 107 -8.28 8.05 4.06
N LYS A 108 -8.92 7.16 4.82
CA LYS A 108 -9.43 7.46 6.17
C LYS A 108 -8.84 6.50 7.20
N ARG A 109 -8.71 7.03 8.42
CA ARG A 109 -8.48 6.25 9.62
C ARG A 109 -9.66 6.47 10.58
N GLY A 110 -10.51 5.45 10.73
CA GLY A 110 -11.82 5.65 11.32
C GLY A 110 -12.65 6.65 10.51
N GLU A 111 -13.11 7.72 11.14
CA GLU A 111 -13.88 8.78 10.49
C GLU A 111 -13.01 9.92 9.92
N GLU A 112 -11.74 9.98 10.27
CA GLU A 112 -10.83 11.06 9.87
C GLU A 112 -10.28 10.81 8.46
N VAL A 113 -10.36 11.84 7.59
CA VAL A 113 -9.69 11.84 6.28
C VAL A 113 -8.23 12.20 6.50
N ILE A 114 -7.33 11.24 6.25
CA ILE A 114 -5.88 11.43 6.36
C ILE A 114 -5.30 12.07 5.12
N GLU A 115 -5.81 11.64 3.93
CA GLU A 115 -5.28 12.11 2.65
C GLU A 115 -6.34 11.98 1.55
N GLU A 116 -6.23 12.85 0.55
CA GLU A 116 -6.97 12.75 -0.70
C GLU A 116 -6.00 12.63 -1.86
N VAL A 117 -6.09 11.54 -2.61
CA VAL A 117 -5.21 11.21 -3.72
C VAL A 117 -5.99 11.33 -5.02
N LYS A 118 -5.42 12.03 -6.01
CA LYS A 118 -6.00 12.15 -7.36
C LYS A 118 -5.14 11.46 -8.39
N LEU A 119 -5.76 10.67 -9.26
CA LEU A 119 -5.10 9.91 -10.32
C LEU A 119 -5.85 10.03 -11.66
N PRO A 120 -5.17 9.90 -12.81
CA PRO A 120 -3.73 9.93 -12.93
C PRO A 120 -3.15 11.30 -12.59
N GLN A 121 -1.88 11.35 -12.21
CA GLN A 121 -1.18 12.60 -11.94
C GLN A 121 0.11 12.63 -12.76
N ASN A 122 0.28 13.63 -13.62
CA ASN A 122 1.40 13.73 -14.56
C ASN A 122 1.60 12.44 -15.38
N GLY A 123 0.50 11.79 -15.79
CA GLY A 123 0.51 10.52 -16.50
C GLY A 123 0.83 9.29 -15.62
N GLN A 124 1.02 9.45 -14.31
CA GLN A 124 1.23 8.35 -13.38
C GLN A 124 -0.11 7.83 -12.84
N TRP A 125 -0.32 6.53 -12.94
CA TRP A 125 -1.54 5.83 -12.51
C TRP A 125 -1.45 5.21 -11.12
N SER A 126 -0.45 5.60 -10.36
CA SER A 126 -0.24 5.20 -8.98
C SER A 126 0.30 6.33 -8.13
N ALA A 127 -0.05 6.34 -6.86
CA ALA A 127 0.48 7.24 -5.86
C ALA A 127 0.82 6.49 -4.58
N SER A 128 1.80 6.98 -3.82
CA SER A 128 2.25 6.36 -2.58
C SER A 128 2.16 7.35 -1.42
N LEU A 129 1.44 6.95 -0.37
CA LEU A 129 1.51 7.60 0.95
C LEU A 129 2.61 6.91 1.75
N GLN A 130 3.61 7.67 2.14
CA GLN A 130 4.75 7.15 2.87
C GLN A 130 4.70 7.55 4.34
N ALA A 131 5.32 6.73 5.18
CA ALA A 131 5.48 7.00 6.59
C ALA A 131 4.15 7.24 7.34
N ILE A 132 3.09 6.50 6.97
CA ILE A 132 1.82 6.52 7.70
C ILE A 132 1.86 5.61 8.91
N GLU A 133 1.10 5.94 9.95
CA GLU A 133 1.03 5.13 11.16
C GLU A 133 0.46 3.73 10.86
N PRO A 134 0.96 2.67 11.47
CA PRO A 134 0.38 1.34 11.34
C PRO A 134 -1.04 1.27 11.90
N GLY A 135 -1.88 0.45 11.28
CA GLY A 135 -3.25 0.23 11.69
C GLY A 135 -4.23 0.12 10.53
N GLU A 136 -5.50 0.08 10.87
CA GLU A 136 -6.59 -0.07 9.91
C GLU A 136 -6.94 1.25 9.24
N TYR A 137 -7.11 1.19 7.91
CA TYR A 137 -7.53 2.30 7.07
C TYR A 137 -8.64 1.86 6.11
N THR A 138 -9.41 2.83 5.65
CA THR A 138 -10.29 2.65 4.50
C THR A 138 -9.79 3.53 3.35
N VAL A 139 -9.77 2.95 2.15
CA VAL A 139 -9.53 3.69 0.90
C VAL A 139 -10.83 3.64 0.10
N THR A 140 -11.36 4.80 -0.25
CA THR A 140 -12.61 4.89 -1.02
C THR A 140 -12.35 5.65 -2.31
N GLU A 141 -12.65 5.01 -3.44
CA GLU A 141 -12.69 5.70 -4.73
C GLU A 141 -14.00 6.49 -4.86
N ILE A 142 -13.89 7.77 -5.21
CA ILE A 142 -15.03 8.59 -5.63
C ILE A 142 -15.12 8.43 -7.14
N ALA A 143 -16.07 7.61 -7.62
CA ALA A 143 -16.27 7.37 -9.04
C ALA A 143 -16.67 8.64 -9.76
N GLN A 144 -16.06 8.90 -10.93
CA GLN A 144 -16.42 9.99 -11.82
C GLN A 144 -16.80 9.40 -13.18
N GLU A 145 -17.89 9.92 -13.73
CA GLU A 145 -18.29 9.59 -15.08
C GLU A 145 -17.31 10.22 -16.09
N GLN A 146 -16.90 9.44 -17.06
CA GLN A 146 -16.07 9.93 -18.16
C GLN A 146 -16.96 10.36 -19.32
N ASN A 147 -16.61 11.47 -19.97
CA ASN A 147 -17.37 11.96 -21.14
C ASN A 147 -17.56 10.85 -22.19
N ASN A 148 -18.81 10.67 -22.63
CA ASN A 148 -19.23 9.64 -23.59
C ASN A 148 -19.11 8.18 -23.11
N TYR A 149 -18.84 7.96 -21.83
CA TYR A 149 -18.76 6.63 -21.22
C TYR A 149 -19.59 6.59 -19.93
N ARG A 150 -20.15 5.43 -19.64
CA ARG A 150 -20.82 5.13 -18.39
C ARG A 150 -19.97 4.17 -17.58
N LEU A 151 -19.79 4.44 -16.31
CA LEU A 151 -19.20 3.48 -15.37
C LEU A 151 -20.16 2.29 -15.20
N GLY A 152 -19.67 1.09 -15.47
CA GLY A 152 -20.40 -0.16 -15.26
C GLY A 152 -20.11 -0.73 -13.88
N HIS A 153 -18.86 -1.10 -13.64
CA HIS A 153 -18.42 -1.72 -12.41
C HIS A 153 -17.13 -1.08 -11.91
N THR A 154 -16.96 -1.08 -10.59
CA THR A 154 -15.70 -0.77 -9.92
C THR A 154 -15.29 -1.98 -9.09
N PHE A 155 -14.04 -2.38 -9.22
CA PHE A 155 -13.43 -3.44 -8.44
C PHE A 155 -12.21 -2.92 -7.71
N TYR A 156 -11.89 -3.54 -6.59
CA TYR A 156 -10.62 -3.31 -5.93
C TYR A 156 -9.92 -4.64 -5.58
N LEU A 157 -8.60 -4.58 -5.44
CA LEU A 157 -7.72 -5.68 -5.08
C LEU A 157 -6.72 -5.17 -4.02
N VAL A 158 -6.65 -5.84 -2.87
CA VAL A 158 -5.68 -5.55 -1.81
C VAL A 158 -4.54 -6.57 -1.89
N GLY A 159 -3.33 -6.10 -2.11
CA GLY A 159 -2.15 -6.97 -2.23
C GLY A 159 -2.29 -7.99 -3.36
N GLN A 160 -2.40 -9.27 -3.00
CA GLN A 160 -2.57 -10.40 -3.92
C GLN A 160 -3.86 -11.20 -3.63
N GLU A 161 -4.81 -10.60 -2.94
CA GLU A 161 -6.09 -11.22 -2.63
C GLU A 161 -6.98 -11.35 -3.88
N SER A 162 -8.20 -11.85 -3.69
CA SER A 162 -9.17 -11.88 -4.78
C SER A 162 -9.77 -10.50 -5.03
N GLN A 163 -10.03 -10.20 -6.30
CA GLN A 163 -10.71 -8.97 -6.70
C GLN A 163 -12.13 -8.92 -6.11
N THR A 164 -12.49 -7.80 -5.54
CA THR A 164 -13.79 -7.54 -4.91
C THR A 164 -14.50 -6.40 -5.62
N GLU A 165 -15.78 -6.55 -5.90
CA GLU A 165 -16.61 -5.47 -6.44
C GLU A 165 -16.95 -4.47 -5.34
N GLY A 166 -16.70 -3.19 -5.59
CA GLY A 166 -16.95 -2.11 -4.64
C GLY A 166 -16.00 -0.95 -4.83
N MET A 167 -16.28 0.13 -4.12
CA MET A 167 -15.53 1.39 -4.17
C MET A 167 -14.70 1.63 -2.90
N THR A 168 -14.86 0.80 -1.87
CA THR A 168 -14.21 0.99 -0.57
C THR A 168 -13.46 -0.27 -0.17
N ALA A 169 -12.15 -0.17 -0.07
CA ALA A 169 -11.26 -1.21 0.43
C ALA A 169 -10.93 -0.94 1.91
N GLN A 170 -10.97 -1.99 2.72
CA GLN A 170 -10.39 -1.98 4.07
C GLN A 170 -8.99 -2.59 3.99
N ILE A 171 -8.03 -1.94 4.63
CA ILE A 171 -6.62 -2.34 4.62
C ILE A 171 -6.03 -2.25 6.01
N ASP A 172 -5.07 -3.10 6.29
CA ASP A 172 -4.23 -3.00 7.48
C ASP A 172 -2.79 -2.69 7.06
N VAL A 173 -2.28 -1.53 7.48
CA VAL A 173 -0.92 -1.09 7.21
C VAL A 173 -0.02 -1.55 8.34
N ALA A 174 0.82 -2.54 8.07
CA ALA A 174 1.80 -3.04 9.03
C ALA A 174 3.07 -2.18 9.04
N LYS A 175 3.80 -2.24 10.15
CA LYS A 175 5.11 -1.56 10.31
C LYS A 175 6.10 -2.03 9.24
N GLU A 176 6.80 -1.07 8.63
CA GLU A 176 7.87 -1.33 7.63
C GLU A 176 7.37 -2.11 6.39
N GLN A 177 6.06 -2.15 6.17
CA GLN A 177 5.43 -2.80 5.04
C GLN A 177 4.78 -1.79 4.10
N THR A 178 4.64 -2.18 2.84
CA THR A 178 3.84 -1.45 1.86
C THR A 178 2.61 -2.28 1.51
N VAL A 179 1.43 -1.72 1.74
CA VAL A 179 0.16 -2.29 1.26
C VAL A 179 -0.19 -1.63 -0.06
N THR A 180 -0.55 -2.44 -1.06
CA THR A 180 -1.00 -1.94 -2.37
C THR A 180 -2.48 -2.19 -2.52
N VAL A 181 -3.22 -1.17 -2.95
CA VAL A 181 -4.63 -1.29 -3.36
C VAL A 181 -4.73 -0.89 -4.82
N THR A 182 -5.28 -1.77 -5.64
CA THR A 182 -5.51 -1.52 -7.06
C THR A 182 -7.00 -1.41 -7.32
N TYR A 183 -7.45 -0.29 -7.88
CA TYR A 183 -8.82 -0.08 -8.33
C TYR A 183 -8.93 -0.21 -9.84
N THR A 184 -9.95 -0.94 -10.29
CA THR A 184 -10.25 -1.13 -11.71
C THR A 184 -11.67 -0.69 -12.00
N ASN A 185 -11.84 0.32 -12.88
CA ASN A 185 -13.14 0.76 -13.35
C ASN A 185 -13.39 0.24 -14.77
N GLN A 186 -14.56 -0.36 -14.94
CA GLN A 186 -15.03 -0.83 -16.25
C GLN A 186 -16.04 0.16 -16.84
N TYR A 187 -15.69 0.72 -18.00
CA TYR A 187 -16.49 1.70 -18.71
C TYR A 187 -17.13 1.10 -19.95
N GLN A 188 -18.33 1.60 -20.27
CA GLN A 188 -19.06 1.27 -21.49
C GLN A 188 -19.33 2.56 -22.26
N PRO A 189 -19.11 2.59 -23.59
CA PRO A 189 -19.46 3.74 -24.42
C PRO A 189 -20.94 4.06 -24.31
N LEU A 190 -21.28 5.34 -24.14
CA LEU A 190 -22.65 5.80 -24.30
C LEU A 190 -23.02 5.71 -25.78
N MET A 191 -24.00 4.89 -26.13
CA MET A 191 -24.55 4.88 -27.48
C MET A 191 -25.30 6.17 -27.73
N VAL A 192 -24.72 7.08 -28.51
CA VAL A 192 -25.47 8.22 -29.05
C VAL A 192 -26.38 7.67 -30.10
N VAL A 193 -27.66 7.51 -29.79
CA VAL A 193 -28.67 7.26 -30.80
C VAL A 193 -28.82 8.56 -31.58
N PRO A 194 -28.51 8.59 -32.91
CA PRO A 194 -28.70 9.80 -33.70
C PRO A 194 -30.20 10.12 -33.71
N THR A 195 -30.61 11.16 -32.99
CA THR A 195 -31.98 11.71 -33.09
C THR A 195 -32.04 12.49 -34.41
N GLY A 196 -32.53 11.85 -35.46
CA GLY A 196 -32.75 12.55 -36.75
C GLY A 196 -32.53 11.76 -38.02
N VAL A 197 -32.58 10.42 -38.00
CA VAL A 197 -32.64 9.63 -39.23
C VAL A 197 -34.05 9.05 -39.37
N GLU A 198 -34.71 9.50 -40.42
CA GLU A 198 -35.99 8.94 -40.90
C GLU A 198 -35.97 7.42 -40.88
N ASN A 199 -37.12 6.86 -40.48
CA ASN A 199 -37.48 5.45 -40.44
C ASN A 199 -36.93 4.64 -41.62
N ARG A 200 -35.72 4.15 -41.52
CA ARG A 200 -35.28 2.98 -42.25
C ARG A 200 -35.08 1.86 -41.26
N MET A 201 -35.95 0.86 -41.32
CA MET A 201 -35.90 -0.35 -40.54
C MET A 201 -34.48 -0.94 -40.55
N PHE A 202 -33.78 -0.74 -39.47
CA PHE A 202 -32.54 -1.53 -39.19
C PHE A 202 -32.99 -2.87 -38.62
N PRO A 203 -32.43 -3.98 -39.09
CA PRO A 203 -32.69 -5.27 -38.48
C PRO A 203 -32.21 -5.22 -37.03
N THR A 204 -33.10 -5.53 -36.10
CA THR A 204 -32.81 -5.68 -34.69
C THR A 204 -31.72 -6.73 -34.54
N ILE A 205 -30.50 -6.32 -34.19
CA ILE A 205 -29.46 -7.24 -33.76
C ILE A 205 -29.72 -7.49 -32.29
N LEU A 206 -30.33 -8.62 -31.99
CA LEU A 206 -30.39 -9.14 -30.62
C LEU A 206 -28.98 -9.58 -30.25
N ILE A 207 -28.29 -8.82 -29.44
CA ILE A 207 -27.08 -9.29 -28.77
C ILE A 207 -27.54 -9.98 -27.48
N GLU A 208 -27.69 -11.30 -27.58
CA GLU A 208 -27.80 -12.11 -26.36
C GLU A 208 -26.41 -12.13 -25.69
N THR A 209 -26.31 -11.56 -24.52
CA THR A 209 -25.13 -11.68 -23.66
C THR A 209 -25.10 -13.10 -23.09
N ALA A 210 -24.54 -14.04 -23.83
CA ALA A 210 -24.18 -15.34 -23.27
C ALA A 210 -22.91 -15.18 -22.42
N GLY A 211 -22.97 -15.67 -21.22
CA GLY A 211 -21.87 -15.67 -20.25
C GLY A 211 -20.59 -16.31 -20.82
N VAL A 212 -19.47 -15.78 -20.36
CA VAL A 212 -18.12 -16.16 -20.76
C VAL A 212 -17.81 -17.61 -20.38
N THR A 213 -17.96 -18.50 -21.38
CA THR A 213 -17.16 -19.72 -21.47
C THR A 213 -16.65 -19.81 -22.89
N GLY A 214 -15.33 -19.96 -23.03
CA GLY A 214 -14.60 -19.84 -24.29
C GLY A 214 -15.21 -20.64 -25.44
N GLY A 215 -15.52 -19.93 -26.53
CA GLY A 215 -15.98 -20.52 -27.76
C GLY A 215 -15.96 -19.49 -28.88
N ALA A 216 -15.36 -19.87 -29.98
CA ALA A 216 -15.14 -19.07 -31.16
C ALA A 216 -16.44 -18.46 -31.74
N PHE A 217 -16.41 -17.17 -32.03
CA PHE A 217 -17.49 -16.47 -32.76
C PHE A 217 -17.48 -16.89 -34.23
N PHE A 218 -18.56 -17.52 -34.70
CA PHE A 218 -18.83 -17.67 -36.13
C PHE A 218 -19.92 -16.68 -36.56
N LEU A 219 -19.56 -15.71 -37.38
CA LEU A 219 -20.46 -14.79 -38.03
C LEU A 219 -21.03 -15.46 -39.30
N PHE A 220 -22.30 -15.82 -39.32
CA PHE A 220 -23.00 -16.24 -40.52
C PHE A 220 -23.66 -15.04 -41.21
N LEU A 221 -23.07 -14.54 -42.27
CA LEU A 221 -23.69 -13.59 -43.18
C LEU A 221 -24.55 -14.35 -44.21
N ARG A 222 -25.84 -14.34 -44.07
CA ARG A 222 -26.78 -14.90 -45.05
C ARG A 222 -26.97 -13.88 -46.17
N ARG A 223 -26.38 -14.11 -47.32
CA ARG A 223 -26.54 -13.33 -48.55
C ARG A 223 -27.89 -13.68 -49.18
N LYS A 224 -28.89 -12.76 -49.21
CA LYS A 224 -30.13 -12.90 -49.98
C LYS A 224 -29.79 -12.75 -51.45
N ARG A 225 -30.05 -13.81 -52.24
CA ARG A 225 -30.04 -13.76 -53.68
C ARG A 225 -31.27 -13.03 -54.16
N LYS A 226 -31.10 -11.98 -54.97
CA LYS A 226 -32.19 -11.38 -55.73
C LYS A 226 -32.49 -12.28 -56.92
N GLU A 227 -33.69 -12.88 -56.95
CA GLU A 227 -34.27 -13.40 -58.17
C GLU A 227 -34.70 -12.23 -59.05
N LYS A 228 -34.26 -12.23 -60.28
CA LYS A 228 -34.73 -11.40 -61.38
C LYS A 228 -35.81 -12.23 -62.11
N ASP A 229 -37.05 -11.85 -62.03
CA ASP A 229 -38.05 -12.29 -62.98
C ASP A 229 -38.19 -11.29 -64.12
N SER A 230 -38.35 -11.88 -65.32
CA SER A 230 -38.46 -11.30 -66.66
C SER A 230 -39.68 -10.39 -66.84
#